data_150e76ae6e2d8efe37e53396bfbe04b7
#
_entry.id   150e76ae6e2d8efe37e53396bfbe04b7
#
_cell.length_a   1.000
_cell.length_b   1.000
_cell.length_c   1.000
_cell.angle_alpha   90.00
_cell.angle_beta   90.00
_cell.angle_gamma   90.00
#
_symmetry.space_group_name_H-M   'P 1'
#
loop_
_entity.id
_entity.type
_entity.pdbx_description
1 polymer ?
#
loop_
_entity_poly.entity_id
_entity_poly.type
_entity_poly.pdbx_seq_one_letter_code
_entity_poly.pdbx_strand_id
1 'polypeptide(L)' 'MDKDLFFHTVATETAKAYVSSNMPQYIHDGSQRFAEDFSEKYFEAYKVAQKMYDKNKVRLKADGLI' A
#
# COMPACT_ATOMS: atom_id res chain seq x y z
N MET A 1 9.21 -13.94 -6.59
CA MET A 1 8.39 -12.72 -6.81
C MET A 1 9.26 -11.49 -6.59
N ASP A 2 9.11 -10.51 -7.46
CA ASP A 2 9.80 -9.24 -7.32
C ASP A 2 9.22 -8.50 -6.10
N LYS A 3 10.09 -8.21 -5.13
CA LYS A 3 9.63 -7.56 -3.89
C LYS A 3 9.13 -6.14 -4.13
N ASP A 4 9.73 -5.41 -5.07
CA ASP A 4 9.30 -4.06 -5.38
C ASP A 4 7.91 -4.06 -6.01
N LEU A 5 7.63 -5.04 -6.85
CA LEU A 5 6.30 -5.22 -7.43
C LEU A 5 5.28 -5.56 -6.34
N PHE A 6 5.66 -6.41 -5.39
CA PHE A 6 4.80 -6.74 -4.26
C PHE A 6 4.46 -5.49 -3.45
N PHE A 7 5.46 -4.69 -3.10
CA PHE A 7 5.24 -3.46 -2.34
C PHE A 7 4.34 -2.50 -3.10
N HIS A 8 4.60 -2.34 -4.40
CA HIS A 8 3.80 -1.46 -5.24
C HIS A 8 2.35 -1.93 -5.32
N THR A 9 2.15 -3.23 -5.46
CA THR A 9 0.81 -3.80 -5.58
C THR A 9 0.01 -3.58 -4.29
N VAL A 10 0.61 -3.88 -3.14
CA VAL A 10 -0.05 -3.67 -1.84
C VAL A 10 -0.38 -2.19 -1.65
N ALA A 11 0.57 -1.31 -1.95
CA ALA A 11 0.38 0.12 -1.79
C ALA A 11 -0.72 0.65 -2.70
N THR A 12 -0.72 0.22 -3.96
CA THR A 12 -1.72 0.65 -4.95
C THR A 12 -3.12 0.19 -4.54
N GLU A 13 -3.26 -1.08 -4.17
CA GLU A 13 -4.58 -1.61 -3.80
C GLU A 13 -5.11 -0.97 -2.52
N THR A 14 -4.23 -0.71 -1.55
CA THR A 14 -4.62 -0.04 -0.32
C THR A 14 -5.09 1.39 -0.59
N ALA A 15 -4.34 2.14 -1.41
CA ALA A 15 -4.69 3.51 -1.76
C ALA A 15 -6.00 3.57 -2.53
N LYS A 16 -6.19 2.65 -3.47
CA LYS A 16 -7.44 2.55 -4.25
C LYS A 16 -8.63 2.30 -3.35
N ALA A 17 -8.50 1.38 -2.40
CA ALA A 17 -9.59 1.07 -1.48
C ALA A 17 -9.97 2.29 -0.64
N TYR A 18 -8.95 3.01 -0.15
CA TYR A 18 -9.20 4.20 0.65
C TYR A 18 -9.95 5.27 -0.13
N VAL A 19 -9.43 5.64 -1.32
CA VAL A 19 -10.06 6.71 -2.10
C VAL A 19 -11.43 6.30 -2.60
N SER A 20 -11.64 5.01 -2.90
CA SER A 20 -12.95 4.52 -3.34
C SER A 20 -14.01 4.71 -2.27
N SER A 21 -13.65 4.52 -0.99
CA SER A 21 -14.60 4.71 0.10
C SER A 21 -14.88 6.18 0.41
N ASN A 22 -14.08 7.09 -0.15
CA ASN A 22 -14.21 8.53 0.07
C ASN A 22 -14.56 9.31 -1.20
N MET A 23 -15.03 8.63 -2.23
CA MET A 23 -15.32 9.27 -3.52
C MET A 23 -16.27 10.47 -3.44
N PRO A 24 -17.35 10.43 -2.64
CA PRO A 24 -18.23 11.60 -2.54
C PRO A 24 -17.51 12.87 -2.11
N GLN A 25 -16.49 12.74 -1.25
CA GLN A 25 -15.71 13.88 -0.80
C GLN A 25 -14.92 14.50 -1.94
N TYR A 26 -14.38 13.67 -2.84
CA TYR A 26 -13.56 14.15 -3.96
C TYR A 26 -14.38 14.86 -5.03
N ILE A 27 -15.65 14.58 -5.10
CA ILE A 27 -16.57 15.31 -6.00
C ILE A 27 -16.60 16.78 -5.58
N HIS A 28 -16.55 17.07 -4.29
CA HIS A 28 -16.53 18.44 -3.76
C HIS A 28 -15.14 19.04 -3.79
N ASP A 29 -14.13 18.28 -3.32
CA ASP A 29 -12.79 18.82 -3.06
C ASP A 29 -11.88 18.81 -4.29
N GLY A 30 -12.26 18.03 -5.32
CA GLY A 30 -11.52 18.02 -6.57
C GLY A 30 -10.39 17.01 -6.63
N SER A 31 -9.74 16.98 -7.80
CA SER A 31 -8.72 15.98 -8.10
C SER A 31 -7.43 16.15 -7.29
N GLN A 32 -7.15 17.36 -6.84
CA GLN A 32 -5.95 17.60 -6.03
C GLN A 32 -6.04 16.82 -4.70
N ARG A 33 -7.19 16.90 -4.04
CA ARG A 33 -7.39 16.18 -2.78
C ARG A 33 -7.32 14.68 -3.01
N PHE A 34 -7.88 14.19 -4.11
CA PHE A 34 -7.80 12.78 -4.48
C PHE A 34 -6.35 12.35 -4.60
N ALA A 35 -5.55 13.13 -5.33
CA ALA A 35 -4.14 12.79 -5.55
C ALA A 35 -3.34 12.82 -4.26
N GLU A 36 -3.62 13.79 -3.39
CA GLU A 36 -2.95 13.89 -2.10
C GLU A 36 -3.25 12.67 -1.23
N ASP A 37 -4.52 12.31 -1.10
CA ASP A 37 -4.93 11.18 -0.28
C ASP A 37 -4.40 9.86 -0.83
N PHE A 38 -4.48 9.69 -2.16
CA PHE A 38 -3.96 8.49 -2.80
C PHE A 38 -2.46 8.34 -2.53
N SER A 39 -1.72 9.43 -2.74
CA SER A 39 -0.26 9.42 -2.57
C SER A 39 0.12 9.12 -1.12
N GLU A 40 -0.56 9.76 -0.17
CA GLU A 40 -0.31 9.55 1.25
C GLU A 40 -0.53 8.09 1.63
N LYS A 41 -1.66 7.52 1.23
CA LYS A 41 -1.98 6.13 1.54
C LYS A 41 -1.07 5.15 0.82
N TYR A 42 -0.65 5.50 -0.39
CA TYR A 42 0.31 4.69 -1.13
C TYR A 42 1.62 4.56 -0.36
N PHE A 43 2.19 5.68 0.06
CA PHE A 43 3.48 5.66 0.75
C PHE A 43 3.39 5.01 2.12
N GLU A 44 2.31 5.24 2.86
CA GLU A 44 2.08 4.57 4.13
C GLU A 44 2.03 3.05 3.96
N ALA A 45 1.24 2.59 3.00
CA ALA A 45 1.08 1.16 2.75
C ALA A 45 2.37 0.53 2.22
N TYR A 46 3.12 1.27 1.42
CA TYR A 46 4.40 0.80 0.91
C TYR A 46 5.36 0.48 2.06
N LYS A 47 5.45 1.40 3.03
CA LYS A 47 6.30 1.21 4.20
C LYS A 47 5.86 0.01 5.03
N VAL A 48 4.57 -0.14 5.23
CA VAL A 48 4.02 -1.27 5.98
C VAL A 48 4.34 -2.57 5.25
N ALA A 49 4.18 -2.60 3.94
CA ALA A 49 4.48 -3.80 3.15
C ALA A 49 5.95 -4.18 3.25
N GLN A 50 6.85 -3.20 3.25
CA GLN A 50 8.27 -3.46 3.42
C GLN A 50 8.56 -4.11 4.78
N LYS A 51 7.98 -3.56 5.83
CA LYS A 51 8.14 -4.09 7.19
C LYS A 51 7.64 -5.52 7.29
N MET A 52 6.45 -5.76 6.76
CA MET A 52 5.85 -7.09 6.84
C MET A 52 6.59 -8.11 5.99
N TYR A 53 7.09 -7.69 4.84
CA TYR A 53 7.90 -8.56 4.00
C TYR A 53 9.17 -9.02 4.72
N ASP A 54 9.89 -8.08 5.31
CA ASP A 54 11.12 -8.39 6.03
C ASP A 54 10.86 -9.31 7.22
N LYS A 55 9.80 -9.04 7.96
CA LYS A 55 9.40 -9.84 9.11
C LYS A 55 9.07 -11.27 8.69
N ASN A 56 8.29 -11.43 7.63
CA ASN A 56 7.88 -12.75 7.16
C ASN A 56 9.02 -13.50 6.51
N LYS A 57 9.93 -12.80 5.85
CA LYS A 57 11.12 -13.40 5.27
C LYS A 57 11.98 -14.06 6.34
N VAL A 58 12.21 -13.36 7.44
CA VAL A 58 12.96 -13.89 8.57
C VAL A 58 12.25 -15.10 9.17
N ARG A 59 10.94 -14.99 9.34
CA ARG A 59 10.12 -16.05 9.89
C ARG A 59 10.15 -17.30 9.02
N LEU A 60 9.96 -17.14 7.72
CA LEU A 60 9.96 -18.25 6.77
C LEU A 60 11.32 -18.94 6.73
N LYS A 61 12.37 -18.14 6.81
CA LYS A 61 13.74 -18.67 6.85
C LYS A 61 13.96 -19.51 8.10
N ALA A 62 13.50 -19.01 9.25
CA ALA A 62 13.62 -19.72 10.51
C ALA A 62 12.85 -21.04 10.50
N ASP A 63 11.73 -21.07 9.78
CA ASP A 63 10.90 -22.27 9.67
C ASP A 63 11.41 -23.25 8.60
N GLY A 64 12.47 -22.86 7.90
CA GLY A 64 13.03 -23.71 6.86
C GLY A 64 12.26 -23.73 5.57
N LEU A 65 11.43 -22.73 5.35
CA LEU A 65 10.57 -22.65 4.17
C LEU A 65 11.22 -21.93 2.98
N ILE A 66 12.38 -21.39 3.19
CA ILE A 66 13.14 -20.70 2.14
C ILE A 66 14.55 -21.24 2.07
#